data_0071a6cfac7748422291382431a1b15f
#
_entry.id   0071a6cfac7748422291382431a1b15f
#
_cell.length_a   1.000
_cell.length_b   1.000
_cell.length_c   1.000
_cell.angle_alpha   90.00
_cell.angle_beta   90.00
_cell.angle_gamma   90.00
#
_symmetry.space_group_name_H-M   'P 1'
#
loop_
_entity.id
_entity.type
_entity.pdbx_description
1 polymer ?
#
loop_
_entity_poly.entity_id
_entity_poly.type
_entity_poly.pdbx_seq_one_letter_code
_entity_poly.pdbx_strand_id
1 'polypeptide(L)'
;DRAGKIHKLADKQLATVVSPKDTAENFIGTWSAALAVDPTEFIDRGPFPDGHSEQLLMFNPETGTHKFTGVYYMQTANGLPVYDSRLMVLVRNVDGHPAVAATTDLFDVRGFKTPRRAFVSEAVALMAAAGRLGKGVAISSPELMVFAGTENTIHVPTVALIFEATRGGHWDFENYSKLELVVDAQTGAILHEKNLILHVDGNVSGMATESSGADVCEPESSMGMPYSKITLSGNTAYADVDGNYSIN
;
A
#
# COMPACT_ATOMS: atom_id res chain seq x y z
N ASP A 1 -0.69 8.93 -16.99
CA ASP A 1 0.27 9.26 -15.94
C ASP A 1 1.55 9.85 -16.54
N ARG A 2 2.54 10.16 -15.69
CA ARG A 2 3.83 10.74 -16.10
C ARG A 2 4.67 9.78 -16.98
N ALA A 3 4.40 8.49 -16.97
CA ALA A 3 5.08 7.45 -17.75
C ALA A 3 4.25 6.94 -18.92
N GLY A 4 3.09 7.51 -19.22
CA GLY A 4 2.17 7.06 -20.27
C GLY A 4 1.47 5.73 -19.96
N LYS A 5 1.46 5.29 -18.70
CA LYS A 5 0.83 4.04 -18.27
C LYS A 5 -0.65 4.21 -17.99
N ILE A 6 -1.42 3.14 -18.22
CA ILE A 6 -2.82 3.09 -17.85
C ILE A 6 -2.92 2.71 -16.38
N HIS A 7 -3.47 3.61 -15.53
CA HIS A 7 -3.72 3.32 -14.12
C HIS A 7 -5.15 2.92 -13.83
N LYS A 8 -6.09 3.28 -14.69
CA LYS A 8 -7.49 2.96 -14.50
C LYS A 8 -8.19 2.74 -15.82
N LEU A 9 -8.94 1.66 -15.88
CA LEU A 9 -9.92 1.36 -16.92
C LEU A 9 -11.31 1.28 -16.27
N ALA A 10 -12.32 1.83 -16.91
CA ALA A 10 -13.71 1.72 -16.45
C ALA A 10 -14.65 1.71 -17.65
N ASP A 11 -15.58 0.75 -17.67
CA ASP A 11 -16.66 0.65 -18.65
C ASP A 11 -17.81 -0.16 -18.01
N LYS A 12 -18.94 -0.22 -18.72
CA LYS A 12 -20.08 -1.02 -18.31
C LYS A 12 -19.77 -2.52 -18.25
N GLN A 13 -18.87 -2.97 -19.12
CA GLN A 13 -18.46 -4.37 -19.22
C GLN A 13 -17.12 -4.47 -19.93
N LEU A 14 -16.05 -4.72 -19.16
CA LEU A 14 -14.69 -4.93 -19.69
C LEU A 14 -14.42 -6.39 -20.03
N ALA A 15 -14.99 -7.31 -19.26
CA ALA A 15 -14.96 -8.76 -19.45
C ALA A 15 -16.14 -9.40 -18.71
N THR A 16 -16.52 -10.62 -19.04
CA THR A 16 -17.56 -11.40 -18.35
C THR A 16 -17.35 -12.89 -18.55
N VAL A 17 -17.50 -13.67 -17.48
CA VAL A 17 -17.47 -15.14 -17.46
C VAL A 17 -18.26 -15.67 -16.23
N VAL A 18 -18.03 -16.92 -15.86
CA VAL A 18 -18.83 -17.64 -14.85
C VAL A 18 -18.46 -17.34 -13.39
N SER A 19 -17.26 -16.80 -13.11
CA SER A 19 -16.85 -16.39 -11.77
C SER A 19 -16.08 -15.09 -11.78
N PRO A 20 -15.97 -14.38 -10.64
CA PRO A 20 -15.16 -13.17 -10.54
C PRO A 20 -13.70 -13.40 -10.96
N LYS A 21 -13.09 -14.51 -10.53
CA LYS A 21 -11.71 -14.84 -10.86
C LYS A 21 -11.52 -15.10 -12.35
N ASP A 22 -12.37 -15.95 -12.96
CA ASP A 22 -12.31 -16.22 -14.40
C ASP A 22 -12.51 -14.93 -15.23
N THR A 23 -13.36 -14.03 -14.75
CA THR A 23 -13.55 -12.72 -15.37
C THR A 23 -12.29 -11.88 -15.31
N ALA A 24 -11.59 -11.86 -14.19
CA ALA A 24 -10.34 -11.13 -14.03
C ALA A 24 -9.22 -11.73 -14.89
N GLU A 25 -9.11 -13.05 -14.99
CA GLU A 25 -8.18 -13.73 -15.88
C GLU A 25 -8.48 -13.43 -17.37
N ASN A 26 -9.74 -13.45 -17.75
CA ASN A 26 -10.17 -13.06 -19.10
C ASN A 26 -9.83 -11.58 -19.40
N PHE A 27 -10.01 -10.70 -18.41
CA PHE A 27 -9.60 -9.29 -18.51
C PHE A 27 -8.10 -9.19 -18.77
N ILE A 28 -7.26 -9.88 -18.00
CA ILE A 28 -5.80 -9.87 -18.19
C ILE A 28 -5.44 -10.33 -19.62
N GLY A 29 -5.99 -11.46 -20.06
CA GLY A 29 -5.75 -11.97 -21.41
C GLY A 29 -6.15 -10.99 -22.52
N THR A 30 -7.27 -10.29 -22.34
CA THR A 30 -7.81 -9.35 -23.34
C THR A 30 -7.01 -8.03 -23.38
N TRP A 31 -6.62 -7.52 -22.23
CA TRP A 31 -6.05 -6.17 -22.10
C TRP A 31 -4.53 -6.13 -21.91
N SER A 32 -3.86 -7.29 -21.85
CA SER A 32 -2.41 -7.40 -21.62
C SER A 32 -1.58 -6.55 -22.59
N ALA A 33 -1.95 -6.53 -23.86
CA ALA A 33 -1.25 -5.71 -24.87
C ALA A 33 -1.38 -4.20 -24.59
N ALA A 34 -2.56 -3.73 -24.16
CA ALA A 34 -2.78 -2.33 -23.81
C ALA A 34 -2.09 -1.95 -22.48
N LEU A 35 -1.95 -2.91 -21.57
CA LEU A 35 -1.24 -2.76 -20.31
C LEU A 35 0.28 -2.89 -20.46
N ALA A 36 0.75 -3.31 -21.64
CA ALA A 36 2.15 -3.59 -21.96
C ALA A 36 2.79 -4.65 -21.03
N VAL A 37 2.04 -5.71 -20.70
CA VAL A 37 2.46 -6.81 -19.83
C VAL A 37 2.29 -8.15 -20.52
N ASP A 38 2.99 -9.18 -20.04
CA ASP A 38 2.74 -10.57 -20.42
C ASP A 38 1.63 -11.12 -19.51
N PRO A 39 0.53 -11.68 -20.05
CA PRO A 39 -0.56 -12.22 -19.25
C PRO A 39 -0.15 -13.42 -18.39
N THR A 40 0.99 -14.07 -18.68
CA THR A 40 1.53 -15.19 -17.89
C THR A 40 2.40 -14.73 -16.72
N GLU A 41 2.74 -13.44 -16.65
CA GLU A 41 3.57 -12.85 -15.60
C GLU A 41 2.72 -12.22 -14.49
N PHE A 42 1.72 -12.96 -13.99
CA PHE A 42 0.93 -12.60 -12.83
C PHE A 42 0.78 -13.78 -11.88
N ILE A 43 0.72 -13.46 -10.58
CA ILE A 43 0.37 -14.41 -9.53
C ILE A 43 -0.82 -13.88 -8.74
N ASP A 44 -1.65 -14.80 -8.25
CA ASP A 44 -2.77 -14.54 -7.35
C ASP A 44 -2.23 -14.11 -5.99
N ARG A 45 -2.02 -12.82 -5.81
CA ARG A 45 -1.55 -12.25 -4.54
C ARG A 45 -2.17 -10.88 -4.34
N GLY A 46 -2.98 -10.76 -3.28
CA GLY A 46 -3.57 -9.50 -2.85
C GLY A 46 -2.67 -8.73 -1.87
N PRO A 47 -3.07 -7.50 -1.52
CA PRO A 47 -2.34 -6.65 -0.59
C PRO A 47 -2.57 -7.01 0.88
N PHE A 48 -3.15 -8.18 1.15
CA PHE A 48 -3.52 -8.62 2.50
C PHE A 48 -2.40 -9.43 3.15
N PRO A 49 -2.30 -9.45 4.51
CA PRO A 49 -1.22 -10.14 5.20
C PRO A 49 -1.14 -11.65 4.92
N ASP A 50 -2.27 -12.29 4.64
CA ASP A 50 -2.37 -13.72 4.27
C ASP A 50 -2.22 -13.94 2.75
N GLY A 51 -2.11 -12.87 1.97
CA GLY A 51 -1.91 -12.92 0.53
C GLY A 51 -3.14 -13.31 -0.29
N HIS A 52 -4.35 -13.43 0.31
CA HIS A 52 -5.54 -13.77 -0.47
C HIS A 52 -5.79 -12.73 -1.57
N SER A 53 -6.34 -13.19 -2.70
CA SER A 53 -6.47 -12.39 -3.91
C SER A 53 -7.88 -11.87 -4.18
N GLU A 54 -8.87 -12.26 -3.38
CA GLU A 54 -10.25 -11.83 -3.58
C GLU A 54 -10.77 -11.08 -2.36
N GLN A 55 -11.47 -9.96 -2.60
CA GLN A 55 -12.11 -9.17 -1.56
C GLN A 55 -13.55 -8.86 -1.92
N LEU A 56 -14.47 -9.22 -1.04
CA LEU A 56 -15.88 -8.85 -1.15
C LEU A 56 -16.08 -7.39 -0.73
N LEU A 57 -16.74 -6.62 -1.57
CA LEU A 57 -16.88 -5.16 -1.43
C LEU A 57 -18.35 -4.72 -1.48
N MET A 58 -18.66 -3.65 -0.74
CA MET A 58 -19.97 -2.99 -0.72
C MET A 58 -21.08 -3.95 -0.31
N PHE A 59 -21.06 -4.42 0.93
CA PHE A 59 -22.14 -5.23 1.50
C PHE A 59 -23.49 -4.48 1.43
N ASN A 60 -24.52 -5.16 0.91
CA ASN A 60 -25.87 -4.67 0.90
C ASN A 60 -26.70 -5.41 1.96
N PRO A 61 -27.10 -4.75 3.06
CA PRO A 61 -27.84 -5.42 4.13
C PRO A 61 -29.26 -5.86 3.72
N GLU A 62 -29.85 -5.21 2.71
CA GLU A 62 -31.20 -5.55 2.22
C GLU A 62 -31.23 -6.91 1.51
N THR A 63 -30.16 -7.24 0.78
CA THR A 63 -30.05 -8.47 0.02
C THR A 63 -29.16 -9.51 0.70
N GLY A 64 -28.42 -9.10 1.74
CA GLY A 64 -27.44 -9.97 2.41
C GLY A 64 -26.22 -10.32 1.54
N THR A 65 -25.96 -9.57 0.46
CA THR A 65 -24.93 -9.86 -0.53
C THR A 65 -23.97 -8.69 -0.71
N HIS A 66 -22.79 -8.96 -1.28
CA HIS A 66 -21.84 -7.92 -1.69
C HIS A 66 -22.05 -7.55 -3.16
N LYS A 67 -21.97 -6.26 -3.46
CA LYS A 67 -22.19 -5.75 -4.83
C LYS A 67 -21.04 -6.05 -5.78
N PHE A 68 -19.82 -6.15 -5.25
CA PHE A 68 -18.62 -6.35 -6.04
C PHE A 68 -17.66 -7.33 -5.37
N THR A 69 -16.80 -7.92 -6.19
CA THR A 69 -15.57 -8.62 -5.78
C THR A 69 -14.39 -7.92 -6.44
N GLY A 70 -13.42 -7.51 -5.64
CA GLY A 70 -12.09 -7.10 -6.12
C GLY A 70 -11.20 -8.34 -6.25
N VAL A 71 -10.63 -8.57 -7.44
CA VAL A 71 -9.68 -9.65 -7.68
C VAL A 71 -8.30 -9.03 -7.91
N TYR A 72 -7.33 -9.44 -7.11
CA TYR A 72 -5.99 -8.84 -7.06
C TYR A 72 -4.94 -9.78 -7.62
N TYR A 73 -4.01 -9.18 -8.34
CA TYR A 73 -2.83 -9.85 -8.88
C TYR A 73 -1.59 -9.02 -8.60
N MET A 74 -0.46 -9.71 -8.39
CA MET A 74 0.86 -9.12 -8.36
C MET A 74 1.60 -9.51 -9.64
N GLN A 75 2.28 -8.54 -10.26
CA GLN A 75 3.11 -8.79 -11.43
C GLN A 75 4.35 -9.62 -11.04
N THR A 76 4.79 -10.49 -11.94
CA THR A 76 6.06 -11.19 -11.81
C THR A 76 6.98 -10.84 -12.98
N ALA A 77 8.26 -11.06 -12.79
CA ALA A 77 9.26 -10.95 -13.83
C ALA A 77 10.24 -12.11 -13.69
N ASN A 78 10.27 -12.97 -14.71
CA ASN A 78 11.12 -14.16 -14.72
C ASN A 78 10.94 -15.04 -13.45
N GLY A 79 9.70 -15.16 -13.00
CA GLY A 79 9.30 -15.96 -11.83
C GLY A 79 9.47 -15.29 -10.46
N LEU A 80 10.03 -14.07 -10.40
CA LEU A 80 10.11 -13.28 -9.17
C LEU A 80 8.96 -12.27 -9.09
N PRO A 81 8.33 -12.07 -7.93
CA PRO A 81 7.35 -11.00 -7.75
C PRO A 81 7.99 -9.63 -8.02
N VAL A 82 7.20 -8.69 -8.54
CA VAL A 82 7.63 -7.30 -8.73
C VAL A 82 7.13 -6.47 -7.55
N TYR A 83 8.05 -5.82 -6.86
CA TYR A 83 7.75 -4.99 -5.69
C TYR A 83 6.75 -3.89 -6.03
N ASP A 84 5.79 -3.68 -5.15
CA ASP A 84 4.73 -2.65 -5.19
C ASP A 84 3.89 -2.69 -6.49
N SER A 85 3.97 -3.80 -7.26
CA SER A 85 3.12 -3.99 -8.42
C SER A 85 1.76 -4.51 -8.02
N ARG A 86 0.72 -4.01 -8.67
CA ARG A 86 -0.65 -4.46 -8.43
C ARG A 86 -1.53 -4.29 -9.65
N LEU A 87 -2.36 -5.28 -9.89
CA LEU A 87 -3.54 -5.18 -10.75
C LEU A 87 -4.76 -5.57 -9.90
N MET A 88 -5.77 -4.73 -9.83
CA MET A 88 -7.06 -5.07 -9.23
C MET A 88 -8.14 -4.94 -10.29
N VAL A 89 -8.90 -6.01 -10.47
CA VAL A 89 -10.08 -6.05 -11.34
C VAL A 89 -11.34 -6.04 -10.48
N LEU A 90 -12.19 -5.04 -10.66
CA LEU A 90 -13.46 -4.91 -9.95
C LEU A 90 -14.56 -5.60 -10.76
N VAL A 91 -15.11 -6.67 -10.21
CA VAL A 91 -16.13 -7.50 -10.81
C VAL A 91 -17.46 -7.29 -10.09
N ARG A 92 -18.54 -7.09 -10.84
CA ARG A 92 -19.88 -6.97 -10.25
C ARG A 92 -20.45 -8.36 -9.97
N ASN A 93 -21.03 -8.54 -8.77
CA ASN A 93 -21.63 -9.78 -8.32
C ASN A 93 -23.09 -9.91 -8.82
N VAL A 94 -23.23 -10.04 -10.13
CA VAL A 94 -24.49 -10.32 -10.84
C VAL A 94 -24.23 -11.42 -11.86
N ASP A 95 -25.27 -11.93 -12.51
CA ASP A 95 -25.12 -12.95 -13.55
C ASP A 95 -24.11 -12.55 -14.63
N GLY A 96 -23.20 -13.47 -14.95
CA GLY A 96 -22.10 -13.24 -15.90
C GLY A 96 -20.90 -12.48 -15.31
N HIS A 97 -20.92 -12.10 -14.04
CA HIS A 97 -19.82 -11.48 -13.33
C HIS A 97 -19.01 -10.43 -14.13
N PRO A 98 -19.64 -9.37 -14.67
CA PRO A 98 -18.93 -8.43 -15.53
C PRO A 98 -17.85 -7.64 -14.78
N ALA A 99 -16.64 -7.58 -15.33
CA ALA A 99 -15.62 -6.64 -14.89
C ALA A 99 -16.05 -5.22 -15.29
N VAL A 100 -16.05 -4.30 -14.32
CA VAL A 100 -16.55 -2.92 -14.52
C VAL A 100 -15.45 -1.87 -14.33
N ALA A 101 -14.36 -2.23 -13.68
CA ALA A 101 -13.20 -1.36 -13.55
C ALA A 101 -11.94 -2.19 -13.32
N ALA A 102 -10.80 -1.63 -13.64
CA ALA A 102 -9.49 -2.14 -13.22
C ALA A 102 -8.59 -0.97 -12.82
N THR A 103 -7.79 -1.19 -11.78
CA THR A 103 -6.71 -0.29 -11.36
C THR A 103 -5.38 -1.00 -11.46
N THR A 104 -4.34 -0.31 -11.92
CA THR A 104 -3.05 -0.92 -12.18
C THR A 104 -1.91 -0.06 -11.69
N ASP A 105 -0.98 -0.68 -10.98
CA ASP A 105 0.33 -0.16 -10.61
C ASP A 105 1.37 -1.15 -11.15
N LEU A 106 1.57 -1.17 -12.48
CA LEU A 106 2.42 -2.13 -13.17
C LEU A 106 3.71 -1.48 -13.66
N PHE A 107 4.78 -2.25 -13.72
CA PHE A 107 6.09 -1.80 -14.14
C PHE A 107 6.47 -2.42 -15.49
N ASP A 108 7.28 -1.70 -16.27
CA ASP A 108 7.88 -2.28 -17.49
C ASP A 108 9.09 -3.12 -17.08
N VAL A 109 8.87 -4.42 -17.00
CA VAL A 109 9.91 -5.42 -16.68
C VAL A 109 10.26 -6.30 -17.88
N ARG A 110 9.80 -5.94 -19.08
CA ARG A 110 10.06 -6.70 -20.30
C ARG A 110 11.56 -6.81 -20.57
N GLY A 111 11.99 -8.02 -20.83
CA GLY A 111 13.41 -8.30 -21.06
C GLY A 111 14.27 -8.38 -19.81
N PHE A 112 13.69 -8.22 -18.62
CA PHE A 112 14.40 -8.48 -17.38
C PHE A 112 14.91 -9.92 -17.35
N LYS A 113 16.14 -10.10 -16.86
CA LYS A 113 16.75 -11.42 -16.67
C LYS A 113 17.34 -11.49 -15.27
N THR A 114 16.97 -12.52 -14.55
CA THR A 114 17.54 -12.78 -13.21
C THR A 114 19.06 -12.95 -13.33
N PRO A 115 19.85 -12.16 -12.59
CA PRO A 115 21.29 -12.29 -12.60
C PRO A 115 21.75 -13.70 -12.19
N ARG A 116 22.80 -14.21 -12.82
CA ARG A 116 23.38 -15.52 -12.48
C ARG A 116 24.30 -15.50 -11.25
N ARG A 117 24.59 -14.32 -10.72
CA ARG A 117 25.45 -14.17 -9.52
C ARG A 117 24.67 -14.54 -8.28
N ALA A 118 25.43 -15.02 -7.26
CA ALA A 118 24.86 -15.24 -5.94
C ALA A 118 24.33 -13.91 -5.36
N PHE A 119 23.20 -13.98 -4.70
CA PHE A 119 22.60 -12.85 -3.98
C PHE A 119 23.30 -12.67 -2.62
N VAL A 120 23.26 -11.45 -2.11
CA VAL A 120 23.75 -11.13 -0.79
C VAL A 120 22.97 -11.89 0.29
N SER A 121 23.61 -12.17 1.40
CA SER A 121 22.99 -12.89 2.52
C SER A 121 22.09 -11.95 3.36
N GLU A 122 21.25 -12.55 4.19
CA GLU A 122 20.45 -11.84 5.21
C GLU A 122 21.33 -10.96 6.13
N ALA A 123 22.56 -11.38 6.40
CA ALA A 123 23.52 -10.58 7.18
C ALA A 123 23.83 -9.23 6.52
N VAL A 124 23.87 -9.16 5.18
CA VAL A 124 24.05 -7.90 4.45
C VAL A 124 22.79 -7.04 4.55
N ALA A 125 21.59 -7.65 4.48
CA ALA A 125 20.32 -6.94 4.71
C ALA A 125 20.28 -6.33 6.14
N LEU A 126 20.70 -7.09 7.14
CA LEU A 126 20.79 -6.60 8.52
C LEU A 126 21.83 -5.47 8.66
N MET A 127 22.98 -5.56 7.99
CA MET A 127 23.97 -4.47 7.98
C MET A 127 23.41 -3.20 7.31
N ALA A 128 22.68 -3.32 6.21
CA ALA A 128 22.03 -2.19 5.56
C ALA A 128 21.01 -1.53 6.50
N ALA A 129 20.17 -2.31 7.18
CA ALA A 129 19.21 -1.84 8.17
C ALA A 129 19.90 -1.16 9.37
N ALA A 130 20.97 -1.75 9.89
CA ALA A 130 21.76 -1.18 10.99
C ALA A 130 22.46 0.13 10.59
N GLY A 131 22.94 0.23 9.35
CA GLY A 131 23.46 1.48 8.78
C GLY A 131 22.41 2.60 8.74
N ARG A 132 21.15 2.25 8.49
CA ARG A 132 20.05 3.22 8.36
C ARG A 132 19.42 3.59 9.71
N LEU A 133 19.15 2.61 10.58
CA LEU A 133 18.43 2.79 11.85
C LEU A 133 19.33 2.78 13.09
N GLY A 134 20.58 2.38 12.95
CA GLY A 134 21.50 2.26 14.06
C GLY A 134 21.50 0.87 14.72
N LYS A 135 22.19 0.76 15.87
CA LYS A 135 22.30 -0.51 16.60
C LYS A 135 20.96 -0.95 17.20
N GLY A 136 20.79 -2.26 17.35
CA GLY A 136 19.60 -2.85 17.96
C GLY A 136 18.41 -2.99 17.01
N VAL A 137 18.64 -2.86 15.71
CA VAL A 137 17.62 -3.12 14.68
C VAL A 137 17.36 -4.61 14.54
N ALA A 138 16.09 -4.98 14.40
CA ALA A 138 15.64 -6.31 13.96
C ALA A 138 15.09 -6.23 12.56
N ILE A 139 15.19 -7.30 11.77
CA ILE A 139 14.59 -7.40 10.44
C ILE A 139 13.61 -8.58 10.36
N SER A 140 12.56 -8.43 9.53
CA SER A 140 11.76 -9.58 9.11
C SER A 140 12.56 -10.46 8.15
N SER A 141 12.06 -11.67 7.87
CA SER A 141 12.66 -12.52 6.81
C SER A 141 12.62 -11.79 5.47
N PRO A 142 13.77 -11.57 4.80
CA PRO A 142 13.80 -10.90 3.52
C PRO A 142 13.12 -11.71 2.41
N GLU A 143 12.28 -11.05 1.61
CA GLU A 143 11.69 -11.61 0.40
C GLU A 143 12.47 -11.15 -0.83
N LEU A 144 12.75 -12.09 -1.75
CA LEU A 144 13.44 -11.78 -3.00
C LEU A 144 12.43 -11.36 -4.06
N MET A 145 12.55 -10.13 -4.55
CA MET A 145 11.64 -9.53 -5.53
C MET A 145 12.41 -8.76 -6.60
N VAL A 146 11.71 -8.33 -7.64
CA VAL A 146 12.24 -7.38 -8.63
C VAL A 146 11.78 -5.99 -8.25
N PHE A 147 12.73 -5.08 -8.04
CA PHE A 147 12.47 -3.65 -7.87
C PHE A 147 12.60 -2.94 -9.22
N ALA A 148 11.52 -2.29 -9.66
CA ALA A 148 11.48 -1.53 -10.91
C ALA A 148 11.08 -0.06 -10.71
N GLY A 149 11.03 0.38 -9.45
CA GLY A 149 10.64 1.72 -9.04
C GLY A 149 9.48 1.73 -8.05
N THR A 150 8.87 2.88 -7.89
CA THR A 150 7.68 3.11 -7.08
C THR A 150 6.65 3.88 -7.89
N GLU A 151 5.47 4.19 -7.34
CA GLU A 151 4.45 5.02 -8.00
C GLU A 151 5.02 6.31 -8.62
N ASN A 152 6.03 6.90 -7.98
CA ASN A 152 6.59 8.20 -8.38
C ASN A 152 7.97 8.12 -9.03
N THR A 153 8.58 6.95 -9.10
CA THR A 153 9.94 6.77 -9.62
C THR A 153 10.03 5.56 -10.53
N ILE A 154 10.87 5.66 -11.56
CA ILE A 154 11.21 4.54 -12.44
C ILE A 154 12.64 4.13 -12.13
N HIS A 155 12.88 2.84 -11.96
CA HIS A 155 14.19 2.24 -11.77
C HIS A 155 14.42 1.14 -12.80
N VAL A 156 15.67 0.92 -13.18
CA VAL A 156 16.01 -0.24 -14.00
C VAL A 156 15.68 -1.50 -13.19
N PRO A 157 14.90 -2.45 -13.73
CA PRO A 157 14.52 -3.64 -13.01
C PRO A 157 15.73 -4.38 -12.44
N THR A 158 15.76 -4.54 -11.12
CA THR A 158 16.90 -5.07 -10.35
C THR A 158 16.36 -6.04 -9.31
N VAL A 159 17.06 -7.17 -9.09
CA VAL A 159 16.70 -8.08 -7.99
C VAL A 159 17.04 -7.44 -6.67
N ALA A 160 16.09 -7.42 -5.75
CA ALA A 160 16.22 -6.80 -4.44
C ALA A 160 15.70 -7.72 -3.32
N LEU A 161 16.21 -7.50 -2.11
CA LEU A 161 15.69 -8.04 -0.87
C LEU A 161 14.74 -7.00 -0.27
N ILE A 162 13.51 -7.41 0.00
CA ILE A 162 12.47 -6.56 0.62
C ILE A 162 12.23 -7.10 2.03
N PHE A 163 12.29 -6.24 3.03
CA PHE A 163 12.06 -6.62 4.42
C PHE A 163 11.69 -5.42 5.28
N GLU A 164 11.01 -5.68 6.38
CA GLU A 164 10.78 -4.68 7.43
C GLU A 164 11.98 -4.61 8.36
N ALA A 165 12.42 -3.41 8.68
CA ALA A 165 13.44 -3.11 9.67
C ALA A 165 12.82 -2.34 10.84
N THR A 166 12.95 -2.85 12.06
CA THR A 166 12.35 -2.27 13.25
C THR A 166 13.43 -2.00 14.30
N ARG A 167 13.40 -0.81 14.91
CA ARG A 167 14.20 -0.46 16.07
C ARG A 167 13.31 0.06 17.18
N GLY A 168 13.59 -0.33 18.42
CA GLY A 168 12.79 0.03 19.60
C GLY A 168 11.50 -0.78 19.70
N GLY A 169 10.67 -0.43 20.66
CA GLY A 169 9.36 -1.03 20.87
C GLY A 169 8.25 0.00 20.71
N HIS A 170 7.07 -0.42 20.36
CA HIS A 170 5.90 0.46 20.18
C HIS A 170 5.48 1.23 21.43
N TRP A 171 6.05 0.94 22.59
CA TRP A 171 5.91 1.69 23.86
C TRP A 171 6.94 2.80 24.06
N ASP A 172 7.98 2.86 23.22
CA ASP A 172 9.05 3.87 23.25
C ASP A 172 8.98 4.70 21.97
N PHE A 173 8.01 5.60 21.90
CA PHE A 173 7.69 6.38 20.71
C PHE A 173 8.86 7.24 20.21
N GLU A 174 9.74 7.71 21.09
CA GLU A 174 10.88 8.54 20.70
C GLU A 174 11.95 7.75 19.94
N ASN A 175 12.09 6.46 20.23
CA ASN A 175 13.10 5.59 19.65
C ASN A 175 12.54 4.54 18.69
N TYR A 176 11.19 4.43 18.59
CA TYR A 176 10.56 3.49 17.69
C TYR A 176 10.72 3.91 16.24
N SER A 177 11.18 3.01 15.42
CA SER A 177 11.28 3.21 13.96
C SER A 177 10.92 1.91 13.27
N LYS A 178 10.07 1.99 12.26
CA LYS A 178 9.68 0.85 11.44
C LYS A 178 9.73 1.26 9.97
N LEU A 179 10.67 0.69 9.22
CA LEU A 179 10.86 0.95 7.80
C LEU A 179 10.68 -0.34 7.01
N GLU A 180 10.11 -0.24 5.83
CA GLU A 180 10.31 -1.22 4.77
C GLU A 180 11.53 -0.79 3.97
N LEU A 181 12.48 -1.70 3.78
CA LEU A 181 13.70 -1.47 3.04
C LEU A 181 13.74 -2.36 1.80
N VAL A 182 14.12 -1.74 0.69
CA VAL A 182 14.43 -2.39 -0.58
C VAL A 182 15.93 -2.32 -0.79
N VAL A 183 16.60 -3.45 -0.71
CA VAL A 183 18.07 -3.55 -0.78
C VAL A 183 18.47 -4.33 -2.02
N ASP A 184 19.34 -3.76 -2.84
CA ASP A 184 19.90 -4.44 -4.02
C ASP A 184 20.51 -5.78 -3.62
N ALA A 185 19.99 -6.87 -4.19
CA ALA A 185 20.40 -8.23 -3.83
C ALA A 185 21.80 -8.62 -4.31
N GLN A 186 22.50 -7.77 -5.06
CA GLN A 186 23.86 -8.01 -5.50
C GLN A 186 24.89 -7.16 -4.77
N THR A 187 24.54 -5.92 -4.44
CA THR A 187 25.46 -4.92 -3.88
C THR A 187 25.24 -4.65 -2.40
N GLY A 188 24.03 -4.91 -1.89
CA GLY A 188 23.63 -4.54 -0.53
C GLY A 188 23.27 -3.06 -0.37
N ALA A 189 23.21 -2.29 -1.45
CA ALA A 189 22.83 -0.88 -1.41
C ALA A 189 21.31 -0.72 -1.19
N ILE A 190 20.90 0.25 -0.38
CA ILE A 190 19.49 0.59 -0.22
C ILE A 190 19.02 1.31 -1.49
N LEU A 191 18.03 0.74 -2.17
CA LEU A 191 17.41 1.29 -3.37
C LEU A 191 16.19 2.16 -3.04
N HIS A 192 15.43 1.76 -2.01
CA HIS A 192 14.23 2.47 -1.58
C HIS A 192 13.98 2.21 -0.10
N GLU A 193 13.35 3.19 0.56
CA GLU A 193 12.85 3.05 1.93
C GLU A 193 11.44 3.64 2.03
N LYS A 194 10.59 3.00 2.83
CA LYS A 194 9.23 3.44 3.13
C LYS A 194 9.01 3.43 4.63
N ASN A 195 8.60 4.55 5.19
CA ASN A 195 8.20 4.61 6.58
C ASN A 195 6.86 3.89 6.76
N LEU A 196 6.82 2.90 7.66
CA LEU A 196 5.62 2.14 7.99
C LEU A 196 4.89 2.68 9.21
N ILE A 197 5.44 3.71 9.88
CA ILE A 197 4.75 4.42 10.95
C ILE A 197 3.82 5.44 10.33
N LEU A 198 2.53 5.26 10.58
CA LEU A 198 1.52 6.22 10.16
C LEU A 198 1.44 7.35 11.19
N HIS A 199 1.76 8.55 10.74
CA HIS A 199 1.52 9.77 11.51
C HIS A 199 0.15 10.32 11.11
N VAL A 200 -0.73 10.55 12.08
CA VAL A 200 -2.05 11.15 11.85
C VAL A 200 -2.06 12.51 12.53
N ASP A 201 -2.00 13.54 11.71
CA ASP A 201 -2.18 14.92 12.14
C ASP A 201 -3.64 15.35 11.95
N GLY A 202 -4.14 16.16 12.86
CA GLY A 202 -5.48 16.66 12.77
C GLY A 202 -5.71 17.87 13.66
N ASN A 203 -6.93 18.40 13.62
CA ASN A 203 -7.37 19.48 14.47
C ASN A 203 -8.70 19.12 15.12
N VAL A 204 -8.82 19.38 16.41
CA VAL A 204 -10.09 19.30 17.16
C VAL A 204 -10.57 20.72 17.37
N SER A 205 -11.70 21.06 16.78
CA SER A 205 -12.33 22.36 16.91
C SER A 205 -13.81 22.23 17.24
N GLY A 206 -14.38 23.25 17.83
CA GLY A 206 -15.79 23.34 18.14
C GLY A 206 -16.28 24.77 18.03
N MET A 207 -17.58 24.95 18.09
CA MET A 207 -18.19 26.26 18.18
C MET A 207 -18.20 26.71 19.65
N ALA A 208 -17.61 27.86 19.92
CA ALA A 208 -17.56 28.44 21.27
C ALA A 208 -17.64 29.96 21.21
N THR A 209 -18.05 30.58 22.30
CA THR A 209 -17.98 32.03 22.50
C THR A 209 -16.64 32.40 23.11
N GLU A 210 -16.07 33.54 22.73
CA GLU A 210 -14.79 34.02 23.30
C GLU A 210 -14.86 34.42 24.76
N SER A 211 -16.06 34.65 25.26
CA SER A 211 -16.32 35.11 26.63
C SER A 211 -16.84 33.97 27.52
N SER A 212 -16.23 33.84 28.70
CA SER A 212 -16.69 32.91 29.75
C SER A 212 -17.65 33.53 30.76
N GLY A 213 -18.18 34.74 30.50
CA GLY A 213 -19.16 35.40 31.34
C GLY A 213 -20.56 34.78 31.27
N ALA A 214 -21.26 34.72 32.38
CA ALA A 214 -22.70 34.39 32.38
C ALA A 214 -23.45 35.46 31.59
N ASP A 215 -24.41 35.05 30.76
CA ASP A 215 -25.33 35.94 30.03
C ASP A 215 -24.73 36.75 28.83
N VAL A 216 -23.64 36.33 28.24
CA VAL A 216 -23.14 36.95 27.00
C VAL A 216 -23.73 36.23 25.82
N CYS A 217 -24.68 36.85 25.11
CA CYS A 217 -25.23 36.37 23.83
C CYS A 217 -24.31 36.75 22.66
N GLU A 218 -23.05 36.39 22.71
CA GLU A 218 -22.14 36.57 21.59
C GLU A 218 -22.28 35.37 20.60
N PRO A 219 -22.10 35.62 19.30
CA PRO A 219 -22.14 34.55 18.32
C PRO A 219 -20.99 33.59 18.58
N GLU A 220 -21.26 32.31 18.51
CA GLU A 220 -20.22 31.28 18.55
C GLU A 220 -19.30 31.37 17.32
N SER A 221 -18.01 31.22 17.53
CA SER A 221 -17.01 31.09 16.50
C SER A 221 -16.30 29.74 16.57
N SER A 222 -15.73 29.28 15.45
CA SER A 222 -14.95 28.04 15.44
C SER A 222 -13.62 28.29 16.15
N MET A 223 -13.40 27.55 17.24
CA MET A 223 -12.18 27.62 18.06
C MET A 223 -11.56 26.24 18.21
N GLY A 224 -10.23 26.19 18.26
CA GLY A 224 -9.49 24.98 18.63
C GLY A 224 -9.87 24.53 20.04
N MET A 225 -9.99 23.22 20.23
CA MET A 225 -10.25 22.63 21.56
C MET A 225 -8.93 22.20 22.21
N PRO A 226 -8.29 23.06 23.01
CA PRO A 226 -7.00 22.77 23.62
C PRO A 226 -7.07 21.57 24.56
N TYR A 227 -5.99 20.81 24.62
CA TYR A 227 -5.79 19.68 25.53
C TYR A 227 -6.81 18.55 25.39
N SER A 228 -7.59 18.54 24.30
CA SER A 228 -8.49 17.44 24.00
C SER A 228 -7.70 16.16 23.85
N LYS A 229 -8.17 15.10 24.50
CA LYS A 229 -7.58 13.76 24.38
C LYS A 229 -8.10 13.06 23.12
N ILE A 230 -7.22 12.73 22.21
CA ILE A 230 -7.52 11.99 20.98
C ILE A 230 -6.96 10.56 21.12
N THR A 231 -7.78 9.57 20.81
CA THR A 231 -7.36 8.17 20.83
C THR A 231 -7.67 7.55 19.46
N LEU A 232 -6.66 6.95 18.82
CA LEU A 232 -6.78 6.27 17.53
C LEU A 232 -6.03 4.94 17.60
N SER A 233 -6.72 3.84 17.36
CA SER A 233 -6.13 2.49 17.35
C SER A 233 -5.32 2.14 18.61
N GLY A 234 -5.71 2.68 19.77
CA GLY A 234 -5.02 2.47 21.06
C GLY A 234 -3.92 3.49 21.36
N ASN A 235 -3.49 4.28 20.39
CA ASN A 235 -2.57 5.40 20.62
C ASN A 235 -3.33 6.65 21.07
N THR A 236 -2.67 7.46 21.89
CA THR A 236 -3.28 8.66 22.45
C THR A 236 -2.37 9.87 22.25
N ALA A 237 -2.95 10.98 21.80
CA ALA A 237 -2.32 12.30 21.80
C ALA A 237 -3.22 13.32 22.50
N TYR A 238 -2.65 14.47 22.82
CA TYR A 238 -3.39 15.63 23.33
C TYR A 238 -3.22 16.79 22.36
N ALA A 239 -4.31 17.49 22.08
CA ALA A 239 -4.27 18.68 21.25
C ALA A 239 -3.47 19.80 21.92
N ASP A 240 -2.78 20.60 21.12
CA ASP A 240 -2.15 21.84 21.56
C ASP A 240 -3.18 22.96 21.87
N VAL A 241 -2.72 24.17 22.11
CA VAL A 241 -3.58 25.34 22.43
C VAL A 241 -4.50 25.73 21.28
N ASP A 242 -4.15 25.38 20.04
CA ASP A 242 -4.91 25.68 18.82
C ASP A 242 -5.77 24.48 18.38
N GLY A 243 -5.78 23.39 19.17
CA GLY A 243 -6.51 22.18 18.88
C GLY A 243 -5.80 21.21 17.93
N ASN A 244 -4.56 21.46 17.53
CA ASN A 244 -3.83 20.56 16.64
C ASN A 244 -3.23 19.37 17.41
N TYR A 245 -3.20 18.22 16.79
CA TYR A 245 -2.60 17.02 17.37
C TYR A 245 -1.86 16.20 16.30
N SER A 246 -0.90 15.41 16.77
CA SER A 246 -0.20 14.38 15.97
C SER A 246 -0.22 13.06 16.75
N ILE A 247 -0.63 11.98 16.10
CA ILE A 247 -0.59 10.61 16.63
C ILE A 247 0.34 9.78 15.76
N ASN A 248 1.31 9.14 16.41
CA ASN A 248 2.27 8.23 15.79
C ASN A 248 1.89 6.78 16.08
#